data_acd105eb66e2c2ae4778638f02e0e280
#
_entry.id   acd105eb66e2c2ae4778638f02e0e280
#
_cell.length_a   1.000
_cell.length_b   1.000
_cell.length_c   1.000
_cell.angle_alpha   90.00
_cell.angle_beta   90.00
_cell.angle_gamma   90.00
#
_symmetry.space_group_name_H-M   'P 1'
#
loop_
_entity.id
_entity.type
_entity.pdbx_description
1 polymer ?
#
loop_
_entity_poly.entity_id
_entity_poly.type
_entity_poly.pdbx_seq_one_letter_code
_entity_poly.pdbx_strand_id
1 'polypeptide(L)'
;FFDAWDLSKGICIHNNNTMINKQDRTIDKMIHGIRSPTAKYFNCQAMLIATDNNPKNDVINTGIIGATKEDILKLDFFGKFKDTMDLMTKLKNEGLDELYPENIIDMFRYDNETIFSYKVEINKINVQWFNSQWHYFFDTQHYIPKETKIVHTVNKDFDTVWRYCEKHNL
;
A
#
# COMPACT_ATOMS: atom_id res chain seq x y z
N PHE A 1 6.84 20.10 -9.19
CA PHE A 1 6.66 18.78 -8.59
C PHE A 1 7.85 18.43 -7.70
N PHE A 2 9.04 18.38 -8.29
CA PHE A 2 10.23 17.89 -7.57
C PHE A 2 10.65 18.76 -6.39
N ASP A 3 10.42 20.06 -6.46
CA ASP A 3 10.73 20.99 -5.36
C ASP A 3 9.76 20.86 -4.17
N ALA A 4 8.60 20.26 -4.38
CA ALA A 4 7.61 20.05 -3.32
C ALA A 4 7.81 18.74 -2.54
N TRP A 5 8.62 17.83 -3.08
CA TRP A 5 8.89 16.52 -2.47
C TRP A 5 10.35 16.47 -2.03
N ASP A 6 10.57 16.49 -0.72
CA ASP A 6 11.92 16.38 -0.16
C ASP A 6 12.42 14.92 -0.21
N LEU A 7 12.83 14.49 -1.41
CA LEU A 7 13.31 13.12 -1.63
C LEU A 7 14.56 12.77 -0.81
N SER A 8 15.23 13.76 -0.19
CA SER A 8 16.36 13.50 0.72
C SER A 8 15.96 12.76 1.99
N LYS A 9 14.67 12.79 2.34
CA LYS A 9 14.12 12.15 3.54
C LYS A 9 13.54 10.75 3.30
N GLY A 10 13.57 10.27 2.07
CA GLY A 10 13.08 8.95 1.70
C GLY A 10 12.00 8.94 0.63
N ILE A 11 11.43 7.80 0.40
CA ILE A 11 10.38 7.60 -0.61
C ILE A 11 9.11 8.34 -0.22
N CYS A 12 8.58 9.14 -1.14
CA CYS A 12 7.29 9.83 -0.99
C CYS A 12 6.16 8.95 -1.54
N ILE A 13 5.19 8.62 -0.70
CA ILE A 13 4.11 7.69 -1.06
C ILE A 13 2.83 7.98 -0.27
N HIS A 14 1.70 7.49 -0.74
CA HIS A 14 0.43 7.64 -0.05
C HIS A 14 0.19 6.55 1.00
N ASN A 15 -0.28 6.97 2.16
CA ASN A 15 -0.66 6.09 3.25
C ASN A 15 -2.17 5.79 3.20
N ASN A 16 -2.51 4.54 2.94
CA ASN A 16 -3.89 4.06 2.90
C ASN A 16 -4.44 3.66 4.28
N ASN A 17 -3.81 4.07 5.37
CA ASN A 17 -4.23 3.69 6.72
C ASN A 17 -5.66 4.11 7.08
N THR A 18 -6.25 5.04 6.34
CA THR A 18 -7.68 5.37 6.48
C THR A 18 -8.60 4.23 6.05
N MET A 19 -8.11 3.32 5.22
CA MET A 19 -8.84 2.14 4.74
C MET A 19 -8.89 1.02 5.79
N ILE A 20 -8.04 1.09 6.81
CA ILE A 20 -8.01 0.20 7.96
C ILE A 20 -7.88 1.01 9.23
N ASN A 21 -8.45 0.53 10.32
CA ASN A 21 -8.32 1.20 11.60
C ASN A 21 -6.86 1.11 12.08
N LYS A 22 -6.15 2.24 12.08
CA LYS A 22 -4.73 2.34 12.49
C LYS A 22 -4.43 1.78 13.88
N GLN A 23 -5.41 1.84 14.78
CA GLN A 23 -5.24 1.45 16.17
C GLN A 23 -5.17 -0.07 16.34
N ASP A 24 -5.48 -0.84 15.32
CA ASP A 24 -5.81 -2.24 15.41
C ASP A 24 -4.83 -3.19 14.70
N ARG A 25 -3.55 -2.80 14.61
CA ARG A 25 -2.49 -3.60 13.97
C ARG A 25 -1.73 -4.54 14.92
N THR A 26 -2.35 -4.93 16.01
CA THR A 26 -1.85 -6.05 16.80
C THR A 26 -2.21 -7.36 16.11
N ILE A 27 -1.44 -8.42 16.33
CA ILE A 27 -1.70 -9.75 15.77
C ILE A 27 -3.14 -10.18 16.08
N ASP A 28 -3.62 -10.00 17.31
CA ASP A 28 -4.98 -10.37 17.72
C ASP A 28 -6.05 -9.64 16.92
N LYS A 29 -5.85 -8.35 16.66
CA LYS A 29 -6.79 -7.53 15.89
C LYS A 29 -6.71 -7.79 14.40
N MET A 30 -5.54 -8.17 13.91
CA MET A 30 -5.35 -8.65 12.54
C MET A 30 -6.17 -9.92 12.31
N ILE A 31 -6.12 -10.88 13.21
CA ILE A 31 -6.91 -12.12 13.14
C ILE A 31 -8.41 -11.80 13.15
N HIS A 32 -8.86 -10.90 14.00
CA HIS A 32 -10.26 -10.46 14.00
C HIS A 32 -10.64 -9.65 12.76
N GLY A 33 -9.71 -8.89 12.19
CA GLY A 33 -9.88 -8.11 10.95
C GLY A 33 -10.01 -8.96 9.68
N ILE A 34 -9.55 -10.22 9.70
CA ILE A 34 -9.58 -11.13 8.54
C ILE A 34 -10.99 -11.31 7.97
N ARG A 35 -12.01 -11.23 8.81
CA ARG A 35 -13.42 -11.31 8.39
C ARG A 35 -13.97 -10.00 7.84
N SER A 36 -13.17 -8.94 7.87
CA SER A 36 -13.52 -7.62 7.36
C SER A 36 -13.13 -7.49 5.87
N PRO A 37 -13.86 -6.66 5.09
CA PRO A 37 -13.44 -6.32 3.72
C PRO A 37 -12.04 -5.71 3.62
N THR A 38 -11.50 -5.20 4.72
CA THR A 38 -10.15 -4.60 4.81
C THR A 38 -9.05 -5.62 5.10
N ALA A 39 -9.38 -6.88 5.37
CA ALA A 39 -8.42 -7.94 5.67
C ALA A 39 -7.32 -8.10 4.59
N LYS A 40 -7.63 -7.83 3.34
CA LYS A 40 -6.69 -7.84 2.21
C LYS A 40 -5.48 -6.91 2.37
N TYR A 41 -5.52 -5.96 3.30
CA TYR A 41 -4.40 -5.08 3.62
C TYR A 41 -3.46 -5.66 4.69
N PHE A 42 -3.76 -6.81 5.25
CA PHE A 42 -2.93 -7.47 6.26
C PHE A 42 -1.92 -8.46 5.69
N ASN A 43 -1.93 -8.69 4.39
CA ASN A 43 -1.04 -9.64 3.72
C ASN A 43 0.46 -9.33 3.93
N CYS A 44 0.86 -8.06 3.93
CA CYS A 44 2.23 -7.66 4.24
C CYS A 44 2.62 -8.07 5.67
N GLN A 45 1.72 -7.92 6.64
CA GLN A 45 1.97 -8.32 8.02
C GLN A 45 2.20 -9.84 8.13
N ALA A 46 1.45 -10.63 7.38
CA ALA A 46 1.66 -12.08 7.30
C ALA A 46 3.07 -12.44 6.82
N MET A 47 3.54 -11.77 5.77
CA MET A 47 4.89 -11.97 5.24
C MET A 47 5.97 -11.55 6.26
N LEU A 48 5.76 -10.45 6.97
CA LEU A 48 6.68 -9.98 8.00
C LEU A 48 6.78 -10.97 9.16
N ILE A 49 5.65 -11.49 9.64
CA ILE A 49 5.61 -12.51 10.70
C ILE A 49 6.34 -13.78 10.25
N ALA A 50 6.05 -14.27 9.04
CA ALA A 50 6.66 -15.48 8.51
C ALA A 50 8.19 -15.39 8.32
N THR A 51 8.72 -14.18 8.32
CA THR A 51 10.16 -13.90 8.19
C THR A 51 10.79 -13.31 9.46
N ASP A 52 10.12 -13.45 10.61
CA ASP A 52 10.57 -12.98 11.92
C ASP A 52 10.89 -11.47 11.94
N ASN A 53 10.09 -10.68 11.23
CA ASN A 53 10.17 -9.23 11.21
C ASN A 53 9.03 -8.61 12.01
N ASN A 54 9.22 -7.32 12.39
CA ASN A 54 8.18 -6.57 13.07
C ASN A 54 6.93 -6.45 12.19
N PRO A 55 5.76 -6.96 12.61
CA PRO A 55 4.54 -6.94 11.81
C PRO A 55 3.88 -5.56 11.69
N LYS A 56 4.38 -4.55 12.42
CA LYS A 56 3.89 -3.18 12.29
C LYS A 56 4.35 -2.59 10.98
N ASN A 57 3.42 -2.37 10.08
CA ASN A 57 3.65 -1.69 8.82
C ASN A 57 2.53 -0.71 8.52
N ASP A 58 2.81 0.24 7.64
CA ASP A 58 1.78 1.09 7.05
C ASP A 58 1.19 0.43 5.81
N VAL A 59 -0.08 0.72 5.54
CA VAL A 59 -0.71 0.34 4.28
C VAL A 59 -0.36 1.39 3.24
N ILE A 60 0.35 0.95 2.21
CA ILE A 60 0.89 1.80 1.14
C ILE A 60 0.02 1.65 -0.10
N ASN A 61 -0.23 2.75 -0.79
CA ASN A 61 -0.77 2.73 -2.15
C ASN A 61 0.34 3.08 -3.15
N THR A 62 0.59 2.20 -4.10
CA THR A 62 1.68 2.30 -5.07
C THR A 62 1.30 3.05 -6.36
N GLY A 63 0.14 3.68 -6.42
CA GLY A 63 -0.32 4.42 -7.59
C GLY A 63 0.54 5.64 -7.93
N ILE A 64 1.14 6.28 -6.93
CA ILE A 64 2.04 7.43 -7.09
C ILE A 64 3.20 7.25 -6.12
N ILE A 65 4.42 7.25 -6.66
CA ILE A 65 5.65 7.08 -5.90
C ILE A 65 6.66 8.14 -6.34
N GLY A 66 7.22 8.87 -5.39
CA GLY A 66 8.38 9.72 -5.57
C GLY A 66 9.59 9.11 -4.88
N ALA A 67 10.67 8.84 -5.59
CA ALA A 67 11.85 8.20 -5.03
C ALA A 67 13.12 8.63 -5.75
N THR A 68 14.25 8.61 -5.05
CA THR A 68 15.57 8.71 -5.68
C THR A 68 15.96 7.37 -6.33
N LYS A 69 16.91 7.40 -7.23
CA LYS A 69 17.51 6.17 -7.78
C LYS A 69 18.09 5.30 -6.66
N GLU A 70 18.72 5.93 -5.66
CA GLU A 70 19.32 5.24 -4.53
C GLU A 70 18.26 4.50 -3.70
N ASP A 71 17.15 5.16 -3.38
CA ASP A 71 16.04 4.54 -2.67
C ASP A 71 15.45 3.35 -3.43
N ILE A 72 15.29 3.47 -4.75
CA ILE A 72 14.79 2.37 -5.59
C ILE A 72 15.76 1.20 -5.60
N LEU A 73 17.06 1.46 -5.70
CA LEU A 73 18.07 0.40 -5.64
C LEU A 73 18.10 -0.26 -4.25
N LYS A 74 17.99 0.53 -3.18
CA LYS A 74 17.94 0.02 -1.81
C LYS A 74 16.65 -0.74 -1.53
N LEU A 75 15.51 -0.30 -2.07
CA LEU A 75 14.21 -1.00 -1.97
C LEU A 75 14.31 -2.42 -2.53
N ASP A 76 15.14 -2.61 -3.57
CA ASP A 76 15.40 -3.91 -4.19
C ASP A 76 14.10 -4.69 -4.49
N PHE A 77 13.13 -4.01 -5.11
CA PHE A 77 11.80 -4.57 -5.34
C PHE A 77 11.84 -5.93 -6.04
N PHE A 78 12.70 -6.07 -7.04
CA PHE A 78 12.88 -7.30 -7.80
C PHE A 78 13.92 -8.26 -7.23
N GLY A 79 14.69 -7.83 -6.23
CA GLY A 79 15.68 -8.68 -5.57
C GLY A 79 15.01 -9.86 -4.86
N LYS A 80 15.52 -11.06 -5.10
CA LYS A 80 14.91 -12.30 -4.60
C LYS A 80 13.41 -12.37 -4.90
N PHE A 81 12.99 -11.85 -6.06
CA PHE A 81 11.57 -11.75 -6.43
C PHE A 81 10.88 -13.11 -6.36
N LYS A 82 11.56 -14.16 -6.87
CA LYS A 82 11.03 -15.52 -6.81
C LYS A 82 10.77 -15.96 -5.37
N ASP A 83 11.74 -15.77 -4.47
CA ASP A 83 11.59 -16.16 -3.05
C ASP A 83 10.45 -15.40 -2.37
N THR A 84 10.30 -14.12 -2.70
CA THR A 84 9.20 -13.27 -2.20
C THR A 84 7.84 -13.76 -2.71
N MET A 85 7.76 -14.13 -3.98
CA MET A 85 6.54 -14.69 -4.57
C MET A 85 6.22 -16.08 -4.04
N ASP A 86 7.24 -16.92 -3.85
CA ASP A 86 7.07 -18.26 -3.27
C ASP A 86 6.56 -18.17 -1.81
N LEU A 87 7.11 -17.24 -1.01
CA LEU A 87 6.62 -16.95 0.34
C LEU A 87 5.15 -16.52 0.31
N MET A 88 4.82 -15.54 -0.54
CA MET A 88 3.45 -15.06 -0.65
C MET A 88 2.49 -16.16 -1.10
N THR A 89 2.90 -16.98 -2.06
CA THR A 89 2.12 -18.13 -2.55
C THR A 89 1.93 -19.19 -1.46
N LYS A 90 2.99 -19.49 -0.71
CA LYS A 90 2.93 -20.41 0.42
C LYS A 90 1.91 -19.92 1.45
N LEU A 91 1.98 -18.66 1.87
CA LEU A 91 1.05 -18.09 2.83
C LEU A 91 -0.40 -18.07 2.33
N LYS A 92 -0.61 -17.84 1.03
CA LYS A 92 -1.94 -17.96 0.41
C LYS A 92 -2.54 -19.36 0.56
N ASN A 93 -1.72 -20.37 0.43
CA ASN A 93 -2.18 -21.77 0.36
C ASN A 93 -2.21 -22.46 1.72
N GLU A 94 -1.26 -22.17 2.58
CA GLU A 94 -1.00 -22.93 3.82
C GLU A 94 -1.36 -22.13 5.08
N GLY A 95 -1.45 -20.79 4.97
CA GLY A 95 -1.62 -19.92 6.13
C GLY A 95 -0.34 -19.75 6.95
N LEU A 96 -0.51 -19.16 8.12
CA LEU A 96 0.52 -19.00 9.16
C LEU A 96 0.11 -19.81 10.39
N ASP A 97 0.34 -21.11 10.37
CA ASP A 97 0.05 -21.99 11.50
C ASP A 97 -1.28 -21.65 12.22
N GLU A 98 -1.31 -21.68 13.54
CA GLU A 98 -2.49 -21.38 14.34
C GLU A 98 -2.89 -19.89 14.34
N LEU A 99 -2.02 -19.00 13.85
CA LEU A 99 -2.24 -17.56 13.87
C LEU A 99 -3.16 -17.06 12.76
N TYR A 100 -3.38 -17.86 11.72
CA TYR A 100 -4.21 -17.49 10.59
C TYR A 100 -5.32 -18.50 10.34
N PRO A 101 -6.57 -18.06 10.17
CA PRO A 101 -7.66 -18.94 9.78
C PRO A 101 -7.43 -19.54 8.39
N GLU A 102 -8.02 -20.70 8.14
CA GLU A 102 -7.87 -21.52 6.94
C GLU A 102 -8.12 -20.79 5.60
N ASN A 103 -8.74 -19.63 5.60
CA ASN A 103 -9.11 -18.89 4.39
C ASN A 103 -8.39 -17.55 4.25
N ILE A 104 -7.08 -17.51 4.42
CA ILE A 104 -6.31 -16.27 4.19
C ILE A 104 -6.13 -15.92 2.71
N ILE A 105 -6.55 -16.79 1.81
CA ILE A 105 -6.42 -16.60 0.36
C ILE A 105 -7.01 -15.25 -0.11
N ASP A 106 -8.09 -14.82 0.51
CA ASP A 106 -8.73 -13.54 0.23
C ASP A 106 -7.95 -12.32 0.76
N MET A 107 -6.97 -12.54 1.64
CA MET A 107 -6.10 -11.48 2.14
C MET A 107 -5.03 -11.08 1.13
N PHE A 108 -4.62 -12.01 0.28
CA PHE A 108 -3.55 -11.78 -0.68
C PHE A 108 -4.10 -11.19 -1.98
N ARG A 109 -4.56 -9.94 -1.87
CA ARG A 109 -4.88 -9.08 -3.01
C ARG A 109 -3.90 -7.91 -3.04
N TYR A 110 -3.80 -7.21 -4.16
CA TYR A 110 -2.86 -6.11 -4.35
C TYR A 110 -1.41 -6.53 -4.15
N ASP A 111 -0.99 -7.55 -4.90
CA ASP A 111 0.33 -8.18 -4.78
C ASP A 111 1.49 -7.18 -4.89
N ASN A 112 1.39 -6.19 -5.79
CA ASN A 112 2.37 -5.12 -5.94
C ASN A 112 2.52 -4.27 -4.67
N GLU A 113 1.41 -3.88 -4.06
CA GLU A 113 1.41 -3.09 -2.81
C GLU A 113 1.93 -3.90 -1.64
N THR A 114 1.57 -5.18 -1.59
CA THR A 114 2.05 -6.12 -0.58
C THR A 114 3.56 -6.28 -0.65
N ILE A 115 4.10 -6.57 -1.84
CA ILE A 115 5.55 -6.75 -2.04
C ILE A 115 6.29 -5.44 -1.75
N PHE A 116 5.76 -4.31 -2.21
CA PHE A 116 6.37 -3.00 -1.97
C PHE A 116 6.44 -2.70 -0.47
N SER A 117 5.33 -2.85 0.25
CA SER A 117 5.28 -2.64 1.70
C SER A 117 6.24 -3.56 2.44
N TYR A 118 6.26 -4.84 2.08
CA TYR A 118 7.18 -5.81 2.67
C TYR A 118 8.65 -5.42 2.44
N LYS A 119 9.01 -5.01 1.21
CA LYS A 119 10.37 -4.57 0.88
C LYS A 119 10.77 -3.29 1.60
N VAL A 120 9.84 -2.34 1.77
CA VAL A 120 10.07 -1.13 2.57
C VAL A 120 10.48 -1.49 4.00
N GLU A 121 9.77 -2.43 4.62
CA GLU A 121 10.01 -2.82 6.01
C GLU A 121 11.33 -3.60 6.18
N ILE A 122 11.54 -4.65 5.40
CA ILE A 122 12.74 -5.49 5.54
C ILE A 122 14.05 -4.76 5.16
N ASN A 123 13.97 -3.83 4.19
CA ASN A 123 15.13 -3.04 3.76
C ASN A 123 15.26 -1.70 4.49
N LYS A 124 14.41 -1.44 5.49
CA LYS A 124 14.43 -0.24 6.33
C LYS A 124 14.48 1.05 5.49
N ILE A 125 13.55 1.16 4.56
CA ILE A 125 13.42 2.34 3.71
C ILE A 125 12.70 3.43 4.48
N ASN A 126 13.26 4.63 4.46
CA ASN A 126 12.57 5.80 4.99
C ASN A 126 11.42 6.18 4.06
N VAL A 127 10.26 6.50 4.64
CA VAL A 127 9.06 6.86 3.90
C VAL A 127 8.52 8.19 4.40
N GLN A 128 8.11 9.02 3.45
CA GLN A 128 7.35 10.24 3.70
C GLN A 128 5.95 10.09 3.13
N TRP A 129 4.97 10.56 3.86
CA TRP A 129 3.58 10.40 3.46
C TRP A 129 3.09 11.60 2.66
N PHE A 130 2.55 11.35 1.47
CA PHE A 130 1.78 12.34 0.76
C PHE A 130 0.53 12.74 1.56
N ASN A 131 0.18 14.01 1.50
CA ASN A 131 -1.16 14.45 1.85
C ASN A 131 -2.13 14.21 0.67
N SER A 132 -3.41 14.40 0.89
CA SER A 132 -4.46 14.20 -0.12
C SER A 132 -4.32 15.10 -1.35
N GLN A 133 -3.60 16.21 -1.25
CA GLN A 133 -3.30 17.10 -2.35
C GLN A 133 -2.48 16.43 -3.45
N TRP A 134 -1.54 15.56 -3.06
CA TRP A 134 -0.64 14.86 -3.97
C TRP A 134 -1.12 13.48 -4.41
N HIS A 135 -2.15 12.96 -3.77
CA HIS A 135 -2.71 11.66 -4.12
C HIS A 135 -4.19 11.63 -3.74
N TYR A 136 -5.02 12.22 -4.58
CA TYR A 136 -6.46 12.29 -4.35
C TYR A 136 -7.18 11.17 -5.07
N PHE A 137 -7.97 10.38 -4.34
CA PHE A 137 -8.77 9.28 -4.90
C PHE A 137 -10.12 9.79 -5.37
N PHE A 138 -10.31 9.88 -6.69
CA PHE A 138 -11.56 10.37 -7.26
C PHE A 138 -12.73 9.39 -7.11
N ASP A 139 -12.45 8.10 -7.22
CA ASP A 139 -13.50 7.05 -7.22
C ASP A 139 -14.33 6.99 -5.93
N THR A 140 -13.81 7.57 -4.85
CA THR A 140 -14.48 7.55 -3.55
C THR A 140 -15.26 8.83 -3.24
N GLN A 141 -15.02 9.91 -4.01
CA GLN A 141 -15.54 11.22 -3.67
C GLN A 141 -15.81 12.05 -4.95
N HIS A 142 -16.89 12.03 -5.54
CA HIS A 142 -17.26 12.72 -6.79
C HIS A 142 -16.98 14.25 -6.85
N TYR A 143 -15.89 14.68 -6.23
CA TYR A 143 -15.46 16.06 -6.11
C TYR A 143 -13.93 16.12 -6.06
N ILE A 144 -13.32 17.06 -6.80
CA ILE A 144 -11.89 17.31 -6.79
C ILE A 144 -11.61 18.64 -6.08
N PRO A 145 -10.95 18.64 -4.90
CA PRO A 145 -10.55 19.86 -4.24
C PRO A 145 -9.65 20.73 -5.13
N LYS A 146 -9.80 22.04 -5.03
CA LYS A 146 -9.07 23.01 -5.87
C LYS A 146 -7.55 22.91 -5.73
N GLU A 147 -7.07 22.54 -4.55
CA GLU A 147 -5.65 22.37 -4.25
C GLU A 147 -5.06 21.04 -4.74
N THR A 148 -5.88 20.13 -5.25
CA THR A 148 -5.42 18.82 -5.74
C THR A 148 -4.42 18.98 -6.88
N LYS A 149 -3.29 18.29 -6.78
CA LYS A 149 -2.22 18.28 -7.78
C LYS A 149 -2.25 17.02 -8.64
N ILE A 150 -2.58 15.89 -8.05
CA ILE A 150 -2.66 14.61 -8.76
C ILE A 150 -3.95 13.88 -8.35
N VAL A 151 -4.73 13.48 -9.36
CA VAL A 151 -5.93 12.67 -9.20
C VAL A 151 -5.59 11.23 -9.57
N HIS A 152 -5.92 10.31 -8.67
CA HIS A 152 -5.76 8.87 -8.89
C HIS A 152 -7.13 8.22 -9.11
N THR A 153 -7.32 7.65 -10.28
CA THR A 153 -8.52 6.88 -10.65
C THR A 153 -8.26 5.39 -10.44
N VAL A 154 -8.63 4.88 -9.28
CA VAL A 154 -8.37 3.48 -8.88
C VAL A 154 -9.03 2.49 -9.85
N ASN A 155 -10.27 2.76 -10.25
CA ASN A 155 -11.03 1.90 -11.17
C ASN A 155 -10.79 2.22 -12.65
N LYS A 156 -9.81 3.10 -12.97
CA LYS A 156 -9.50 3.51 -14.34
C LYS A 156 -10.67 4.20 -15.07
N ASP A 157 -11.58 4.82 -14.34
CA ASP A 157 -12.68 5.59 -14.88
C ASP A 157 -12.23 7.00 -15.27
N PHE A 158 -11.37 7.07 -16.26
CA PHE A 158 -10.82 8.33 -16.77
C PHE A 158 -11.87 9.22 -17.40
N ASP A 159 -12.89 8.65 -18.02
CA ASP A 159 -13.96 9.40 -18.67
C ASP A 159 -14.77 10.22 -17.68
N THR A 160 -15.06 9.68 -16.51
CA THR A 160 -15.77 10.40 -15.45
C THR A 160 -14.93 11.55 -14.92
N VAL A 161 -13.62 11.33 -14.69
CA VAL A 161 -12.70 12.40 -14.27
C VAL A 161 -12.61 13.47 -15.33
N TRP A 162 -12.46 13.10 -16.59
CA TRP A 162 -12.37 14.05 -17.71
C TRP A 162 -13.60 14.93 -17.81
N ARG A 163 -14.80 14.34 -17.82
CA ARG A 163 -16.08 15.10 -17.83
C ARG A 163 -16.22 16.02 -16.63
N TYR A 164 -15.72 15.59 -15.46
CA TYR A 164 -15.71 16.44 -14.28
C TYR A 164 -14.82 17.66 -14.50
N CYS A 165 -13.59 17.47 -14.99
CA CYS A 165 -12.65 18.53 -15.27
C CYS A 165 -13.21 19.52 -16.32
N GLU A 166 -13.78 19.02 -17.43
CA GLU A 166 -14.41 19.88 -18.45
C GLU A 166 -15.56 20.70 -17.87
N LYS A 167 -16.43 20.09 -17.07
CA LYS A 167 -17.57 20.76 -16.45
C LYS A 167 -17.16 21.87 -15.48
N HIS A 168 -16.03 21.72 -14.83
CA HIS A 168 -15.54 22.65 -13.79
C HIS A 168 -14.37 23.50 -14.24
N ASN A 169 -13.98 23.44 -15.53
CA ASN A 169 -12.84 24.20 -16.09
C ASN A 169 -11.53 23.99 -15.30
N LEU A 170 -11.22 22.73 -14.98
CA LEU A 170 -10.01 22.32 -14.27
C LEU A 170 -8.92 21.83 -15.23
#